data_c990f445e50b35790382a6e29a815574
#
_entry.id   c990f445e50b35790382a6e29a815574
#
_cell.length_a   1.000
_cell.length_b   1.000
_cell.length_c   1.000
_cell.angle_alpha   90.00
_cell.angle_beta   90.00
_cell.angle_gamma   90.00
#
_symmetry.space_group_name_H-M   'P 1'
#
loop_
_entity.id
_entity.type
_entity.pdbx_description
1 polymer ?
#
loop_
_entity_poly.entity_id
_entity_poly.type
_entity_poly.pdbx_seq_one_letter_code
_entity_poly.pdbx_strand_id
1 'polypeptide(L)'
;MAVLVNRDGSDGQRYPLSGEYIVVGRAGSDIAFDEDRFLARQHARIERGADGGVKIHPLDTLNGVFRKSDAPVDLVDGTTILVGREVLRFERVDPDEIKLNPLVRHGVALFGSPPREPWGRLVQLVPSGGYRDVRHLAGEEVVLGREEGDIVFRDDAFMSRRHAAVTWDGKRAQITDLGSSNGTFVRVTGPTALKHGDHVRMGDQLLRIELGR
;
A
#
# COMPACT_ATOMS: atom_id res chain seq x y z
N MET A 1 17.87 13.48 7.66
CA MET A 1 17.27 13.08 8.95
C MET A 1 16.02 12.24 8.68
N ALA A 2 15.69 11.32 9.57
CA ALA A 2 14.34 10.73 9.64
C ALA A 2 13.61 11.38 10.82
N VAL A 3 12.37 11.78 10.63
CA VAL A 3 11.54 12.43 11.64
C VAL A 3 10.32 11.54 11.89
N LEU A 4 10.14 11.13 13.13
CA LEU A 4 8.93 10.41 13.51
C LEU A 4 7.72 11.35 13.36
N VAL A 5 6.68 10.88 12.71
CA VAL A 5 5.40 11.61 12.61
C VAL A 5 4.43 10.99 13.61
N ASN A 6 4.01 11.78 14.58
CA ASN A 6 3.06 11.37 15.60
C ASN A 6 1.66 11.14 15.00
N ARG A 7 0.78 10.46 15.73
CA ARG A 7 -0.59 10.17 15.28
C ARG A 7 -1.45 11.40 15.00
N ASP A 8 -1.12 12.53 15.63
CA ASP A 8 -1.77 13.83 15.40
C ASP A 8 -1.16 14.63 14.24
N GLY A 9 -0.16 14.05 13.54
CA GLY A 9 0.56 14.67 12.44
C GLY A 9 1.72 15.59 12.86
N SER A 10 1.94 15.80 14.17
CA SER A 10 3.06 16.59 14.66
C SER A 10 4.39 15.88 14.52
N ASP A 11 5.49 16.65 14.49
CA ASP A 11 6.85 16.11 14.51
C ASP A 11 7.17 15.51 15.88
N GLY A 12 7.63 14.27 15.87
CA GLY A 12 8.17 13.57 17.01
C GLY A 12 9.69 13.58 17.04
N GLN A 13 10.26 12.48 17.48
CA GLN A 13 11.70 12.32 17.59
C GLN A 13 12.38 12.41 16.23
N ARG A 14 13.56 13.06 16.21
CA ARG A 14 14.39 13.24 15.02
C ARG A 14 15.62 12.33 15.12
N TYR A 15 15.86 11.56 14.08
CA TYR A 15 16.97 10.62 13.98
C TYR A 15 17.95 11.08 12.90
N PRO A 16 19.21 11.41 13.25
CA PRO A 16 20.23 11.70 12.28
C PRO A 16 20.50 10.48 11.38
N LEU A 17 20.50 10.67 10.07
CA LEU A 17 20.94 9.63 9.12
C LEU A 17 22.47 9.79 8.94
N SER A 18 23.24 9.34 9.93
CA SER A 18 24.71 9.41 9.95
C SER A 18 25.31 8.04 9.61
N GLY A 19 26.47 8.04 8.94
CA GLY A 19 27.11 6.81 8.47
C GLY A 19 26.62 6.36 7.10
N GLU A 20 27.08 5.21 6.65
CA GLU A 20 26.70 4.64 5.35
C GLU A 20 25.26 4.13 5.36
N TYR A 21 24.83 3.53 6.46
CA TYR A 21 23.46 3.06 6.63
C TYR A 21 22.99 3.13 8.08
N ILE A 22 21.70 3.07 8.27
CA ILE A 22 21.01 3.01 9.53
C ILE A 22 19.94 1.92 9.45
N VAL A 23 19.88 1.07 10.45
CA VAL A 23 18.86 0.03 10.57
C VAL A 23 17.68 0.56 11.39
N VAL A 24 16.48 0.41 10.83
CA VAL A 24 15.22 0.69 11.53
C VAL A 24 14.56 -0.63 11.90
N GLY A 25 14.08 -0.73 13.11
CA GLY A 25 13.40 -1.93 13.54
C GLY A 25 12.96 -1.88 15.01
N ARG A 26 12.85 -3.05 15.61
CA ARG A 26 12.58 -3.19 17.05
C ARG A 26 13.89 -3.17 17.84
N ALA A 27 13.98 -3.83 18.95
CA ALA A 27 15.13 -3.86 19.84
C ALA A 27 16.48 -4.16 19.12
N GLY A 28 17.49 -3.35 19.41
CA GLY A 28 18.85 -3.52 18.88
C GLY A 28 19.08 -2.93 17.49
N SER A 29 18.15 -2.14 16.97
CA SER A 29 18.32 -1.33 15.76
C SER A 29 18.80 0.08 16.11
N ASP A 30 19.39 0.79 15.13
CA ASP A 30 19.85 2.18 15.33
C ASP A 30 18.67 3.13 15.59
N ILE A 31 17.55 2.91 14.90
CA ILE A 31 16.26 3.52 15.19
C ILE A 31 15.36 2.40 15.68
N ALA A 32 15.19 2.33 17.01
CA ALA A 32 14.47 1.26 17.66
C ALA A 32 13.09 1.71 18.16
N PHE A 33 12.09 0.88 17.91
CA PHE A 33 10.72 1.01 18.43
C PHE A 33 10.34 -0.29 19.13
N ASP A 34 10.79 -0.44 20.38
CA ASP A 34 10.75 -1.71 21.12
C ASP A 34 9.33 -2.25 21.33
N GLU A 35 8.37 -1.35 21.51
CA GLU A 35 6.96 -1.68 21.77
C GLU A 35 6.16 -2.00 20.49
N ASP A 36 6.72 -1.75 19.29
CA ASP A 36 6.00 -2.00 18.06
C ASP A 36 6.11 -3.48 17.66
N ARG A 37 5.07 -4.24 17.97
CA ARG A 37 4.99 -5.68 17.66
C ARG A 37 4.92 -6.00 16.17
N PHE A 38 4.65 -5.01 15.31
CA PHE A 38 4.59 -5.17 13.86
C PHE A 38 5.95 -4.97 13.18
N LEU A 39 6.94 -4.48 13.93
CA LEU A 39 8.31 -4.37 13.45
C LEU A 39 9.11 -5.66 13.71
N ALA A 40 9.86 -6.09 12.71
CA ALA A 40 10.93 -7.06 12.90
C ALA A 40 12.09 -6.42 13.65
N ARG A 41 13.01 -7.23 14.23
CA ARG A 41 14.23 -6.73 14.88
C ARG A 41 14.98 -5.79 13.95
N GLN A 42 15.22 -6.21 12.74
CA GLN A 42 15.74 -5.41 11.63
C GLN A 42 14.66 -5.40 10.54
N HIS A 43 14.05 -4.25 10.32
CA HIS A 43 12.90 -4.13 9.45
C HIS A 43 13.24 -3.52 8.10
N ALA A 44 14.04 -2.48 8.13
CA ALA A 44 14.55 -1.82 6.94
C ALA A 44 15.94 -1.24 7.21
N ARG A 45 16.69 -1.03 6.13
CA ARG A 45 17.94 -0.29 6.14
C ARG A 45 17.78 0.99 5.32
N ILE A 46 18.15 2.10 5.89
CA ILE A 46 18.24 3.39 5.20
C ILE A 46 19.71 3.63 4.88
N GLU A 47 20.05 3.69 3.60
CA GLU A 47 21.39 3.86 3.09
C GLU A 47 21.56 5.28 2.55
N ARG A 48 22.72 5.87 2.81
CA ARG A 48 23.11 7.17 2.27
C ARG A 48 24.17 6.97 1.19
N GLY A 49 23.85 7.39 -0.02
CA GLY A 49 24.80 7.40 -1.14
C GLY A 49 25.85 8.49 -1.01
N ALA A 50 26.99 8.31 -1.68
CA ALA A 50 28.06 9.30 -1.75
C ALA A 50 27.61 10.63 -2.41
N ASP A 51 26.57 10.59 -3.21
CA ASP A 51 25.90 11.73 -3.84
C ASP A 51 24.95 12.50 -2.89
N GLY A 52 24.85 12.05 -1.63
CA GLY A 52 23.91 12.58 -0.63
C GLY A 52 22.48 12.06 -0.77
N GLY A 53 22.19 11.25 -1.78
CA GLY A 53 20.91 10.57 -1.95
C GLY A 53 20.66 9.57 -0.82
N VAL A 54 19.40 9.28 -0.57
CA VAL A 54 18.97 8.31 0.44
C VAL A 54 18.12 7.24 -0.22
N LYS A 55 18.38 5.98 0.13
CA LYS A 55 17.59 4.83 -0.32
C LYS A 55 17.10 4.03 0.88
N ILE A 56 15.87 3.54 0.79
CA ILE A 56 15.37 2.55 1.74
C ILE A 56 15.46 1.16 1.11
N HIS A 57 15.97 0.23 1.89
CA HIS A 57 16.07 -1.18 1.56
C HIS A 57 15.14 -1.94 2.51
N PRO A 58 13.97 -2.40 2.06
CA PRO A 58 13.17 -3.29 2.87
C PRO A 58 13.95 -4.58 3.12
N LEU A 59 13.96 -5.02 4.36
CA LEU A 59 14.48 -6.34 4.69
C LEU A 59 13.35 -7.36 4.56
N ASP A 60 13.69 -8.65 4.53
CA ASP A 60 12.68 -9.71 4.42
C ASP A 60 11.89 -9.79 5.73
N THR A 61 10.78 -9.08 5.76
CA THR A 61 9.90 -8.96 6.94
C THR A 61 8.44 -9.17 6.55
N LEU A 62 7.68 -9.73 7.50
CA LEU A 62 6.26 -10.06 7.27
C LEU A 62 5.45 -8.84 6.83
N ASN A 63 5.59 -7.72 7.54
CA ASN A 63 4.76 -6.54 7.29
C ASN A 63 5.33 -5.61 6.20
N GLY A 64 6.64 -5.66 5.95
CA GLY A 64 7.28 -4.85 4.91
C GLY A 64 7.29 -3.35 5.18
N VAL A 65 7.75 -2.62 4.20
CA VAL A 65 7.88 -1.16 4.20
C VAL A 65 6.90 -0.58 3.20
N PHE A 66 6.20 0.47 3.59
CA PHE A 66 5.25 1.18 2.73
C PHE A 66 5.70 2.62 2.54
N ARG A 67 5.67 3.11 1.30
CA ARG A 67 5.92 4.52 0.97
C ARG A 67 4.61 5.21 0.62
N LYS A 68 4.41 6.42 1.16
CA LYS A 68 3.27 7.27 0.80
C LYS A 68 3.37 7.66 -0.67
N SER A 69 2.23 7.59 -1.36
CA SER A 69 2.11 8.02 -2.74
C SER A 69 1.81 9.51 -2.81
N ASP A 70 2.64 10.27 -3.51
CA ASP A 70 2.42 11.69 -3.80
C ASP A 70 1.97 11.92 -5.26
N ALA A 71 1.91 10.85 -6.06
CA ALA A 71 1.52 10.84 -7.46
C ALA A 71 0.90 9.49 -7.81
N PRO A 72 0.24 9.34 -8.96
CA PRO A 72 -0.26 8.05 -9.42
C PRO A 72 0.84 6.98 -9.43
N VAL A 73 0.55 5.80 -8.88
CA VAL A 73 1.48 4.66 -8.82
C VAL A 73 0.93 3.52 -9.62
N ASP A 74 1.76 2.96 -10.51
CA ASP A 74 1.40 1.78 -11.30
C ASP A 74 1.18 0.57 -10.38
N LEU A 75 0.07 -0.12 -10.60
CA LEU A 75 -0.24 -1.37 -9.94
C LEU A 75 0.13 -2.53 -10.86
N VAL A 76 1.10 -3.31 -10.44
CA VAL A 76 1.43 -4.59 -11.06
C VAL A 76 0.86 -5.73 -10.23
N ASP A 77 0.74 -6.90 -10.81
CA ASP A 77 0.24 -8.09 -10.10
C ASP A 77 1.01 -8.33 -8.79
N GLY A 78 0.29 -8.55 -7.70
CA GLY A 78 0.86 -8.70 -6.37
C GLY A 78 1.16 -7.40 -5.62
N THR A 79 1.00 -6.21 -6.23
CA THR A 79 1.21 -4.94 -5.53
C THR A 79 0.31 -4.84 -4.31
N THR A 80 0.93 -4.59 -3.14
CA THR A 80 0.21 -4.39 -1.88
C THR A 80 0.11 -2.90 -1.57
N ILE A 81 -1.10 -2.46 -1.26
CA ILE A 81 -1.43 -1.07 -0.91
C ILE A 81 -2.04 -1.01 0.48
N LEU A 82 -1.84 0.11 1.15
CA LEU A 82 -2.44 0.42 2.44
C LEU A 82 -3.23 1.72 2.29
N VAL A 83 -4.53 1.64 2.52
CA VAL A 83 -5.50 2.74 2.42
C VAL A 83 -6.30 2.76 3.71
N GLY A 84 -6.18 3.84 4.50
CA GLY A 84 -6.68 3.81 5.87
C GLY A 84 -5.99 2.74 6.70
N ARG A 85 -6.74 1.75 7.20
CA ARG A 85 -6.23 0.54 7.88
C ARG A 85 -6.28 -0.70 7.01
N GLU A 86 -6.80 -0.59 5.81
CA GLU A 86 -7.04 -1.72 4.92
C GLU A 86 -5.77 -2.05 4.12
N VAL A 87 -5.31 -3.27 4.25
CA VAL A 87 -4.21 -3.82 3.47
C VAL A 87 -4.80 -4.59 2.30
N LEU A 88 -4.60 -4.08 1.10
CA LEU A 88 -5.19 -4.61 -0.12
C LEU A 88 -4.07 -5.07 -1.06
N ARG A 89 -4.20 -6.26 -1.61
CA ARG A 89 -3.32 -6.74 -2.68
C ARG A 89 -4.05 -6.63 -4.01
N PHE A 90 -3.43 -5.93 -4.95
CA PHE A 90 -3.89 -5.89 -6.33
C PHE A 90 -3.47 -7.16 -7.06
N GLU A 91 -4.40 -7.75 -7.78
CA GLU A 91 -4.18 -8.87 -8.68
C GLU A 91 -4.81 -8.57 -10.03
N ARG A 92 -4.09 -8.85 -11.11
CA ARG A 92 -4.68 -8.81 -12.46
C ARG A 92 -5.60 -10.02 -12.62
N VAL A 93 -6.73 -9.80 -13.26
CA VAL A 93 -7.60 -10.91 -13.67
C VAL A 93 -7.14 -11.40 -15.03
N ASP A 94 -6.85 -12.69 -15.14
CA ASP A 94 -6.54 -13.30 -16.42
C ASP A 94 -7.80 -13.29 -17.29
N PRO A 95 -7.72 -12.83 -18.56
CA PRO A 95 -8.86 -12.89 -19.48
C PRO A 95 -9.47 -14.30 -19.60
N ASP A 96 -8.69 -15.35 -19.38
CA ASP A 96 -9.20 -16.72 -19.44
C ASP A 96 -10.02 -17.11 -18.18
N GLU A 97 -9.82 -16.42 -17.03
CA GLU A 97 -10.66 -16.61 -15.85
C GLU A 97 -12.12 -16.18 -16.09
N ILE A 98 -12.34 -15.23 -16.96
CA ILE A 98 -13.67 -14.63 -17.27
C ILE A 98 -14.32 -15.17 -18.53
N LYS A 99 -13.64 -15.98 -19.32
CA LYS A 99 -14.22 -16.70 -20.47
C LYS A 99 -15.11 -17.84 -20.02
N LEU A 100 -16.16 -17.52 -19.30
CA LEU A 100 -17.15 -18.49 -18.86
C LEU A 100 -18.19 -18.68 -19.96
N ASN A 101 -18.15 -19.81 -20.64
CA ASN A 101 -19.25 -20.22 -21.49
C ASN A 101 -20.52 -20.45 -20.66
N PRO A 102 -21.68 -20.04 -21.15
CA PRO A 102 -22.93 -20.32 -20.46
C PRO A 102 -23.04 -21.81 -20.11
N LEU A 103 -23.32 -22.11 -18.84
CA LEU A 103 -23.58 -23.48 -18.45
C LEU A 103 -24.94 -23.93 -19.01
N VAL A 104 -24.90 -24.93 -19.88
CA VAL A 104 -26.10 -25.54 -20.47
C VAL A 104 -26.16 -27.01 -20.11
N ARG A 105 -27.31 -27.45 -19.56
CA ARG A 105 -27.61 -28.86 -19.34
C ARG A 105 -28.96 -29.22 -19.97
N HIS A 106 -28.98 -30.28 -20.75
CA HIS A 106 -30.20 -30.76 -21.45
C HIS A 106 -30.93 -29.65 -22.23
N GLY A 107 -30.16 -28.75 -22.88
CA GLY A 107 -30.71 -27.63 -23.64
C GLY A 107 -31.22 -26.43 -22.84
N VAL A 108 -31.07 -26.47 -21.49
CA VAL A 108 -31.49 -25.39 -20.61
C VAL A 108 -30.23 -24.62 -20.13
N ALA A 109 -30.18 -23.31 -20.40
CA ALA A 109 -29.13 -22.43 -19.92
C ALA A 109 -29.37 -22.04 -18.46
N LEU A 110 -28.27 -21.96 -17.69
CA LEU A 110 -28.32 -21.45 -16.33
C LEU A 110 -28.71 -19.95 -16.35
N PHE A 111 -29.72 -19.60 -15.57
CA PHE A 111 -30.06 -18.21 -15.33
C PHE A 111 -29.10 -17.63 -14.30
N GLY A 112 -28.43 -16.51 -14.63
CA GLY A 112 -27.44 -15.88 -13.76
C GLY A 112 -27.39 -14.37 -13.96
N SER A 113 -26.63 -13.69 -13.11
CA SER A 113 -26.36 -12.26 -13.22
C SER A 113 -25.59 -11.94 -14.51
N PRO A 114 -25.81 -10.79 -15.13
CA PRO A 114 -25.00 -10.37 -16.29
C PRO A 114 -23.52 -10.39 -15.94
N PRO A 115 -22.66 -10.97 -16.79
CA PRO A 115 -21.24 -10.98 -16.57
C PRO A 115 -20.70 -9.54 -16.59
N ARG A 116 -19.71 -9.27 -15.72
CA ARG A 116 -18.85 -8.10 -15.84
C ARG A 116 -17.48 -8.59 -16.26
N GLU A 117 -16.75 -7.79 -16.98
CA GLU A 117 -15.38 -8.09 -17.40
C GLU A 117 -14.41 -7.31 -16.49
N PRO A 118 -14.02 -7.88 -15.33
CA PRO A 118 -13.04 -7.24 -14.48
C PRO A 118 -11.64 -7.34 -15.09
N TRP A 119 -10.90 -6.27 -15.03
CA TRP A 119 -9.49 -6.24 -15.43
C TRP A 119 -8.53 -6.49 -14.27
N GLY A 120 -9.03 -6.46 -13.04
CA GLY A 120 -8.26 -6.69 -11.83
C GLY A 120 -9.16 -6.97 -10.64
N ARG A 121 -8.54 -7.23 -9.50
CA ARG A 121 -9.21 -7.37 -8.22
C ARG A 121 -8.35 -6.86 -7.07
N LEU A 122 -8.99 -6.37 -6.03
CA LEU A 122 -8.36 -6.07 -4.75
C LEU A 122 -8.74 -7.16 -3.75
N VAL A 123 -7.72 -7.80 -3.20
CA VAL A 123 -7.85 -8.84 -2.19
C VAL A 123 -7.51 -8.23 -0.83
N GLN A 124 -8.47 -8.20 0.08
CA GLN A 124 -8.28 -7.66 1.42
C GLN A 124 -7.59 -8.69 2.32
N LEU A 125 -6.38 -8.34 2.77
CA LEU A 125 -5.56 -9.20 3.62
C LEU A 125 -5.92 -9.03 5.09
N VAL A 126 -5.95 -10.14 5.83
CA VAL A 126 -6.22 -10.14 7.27
C VAL A 126 -5.00 -10.61 8.07
N PRO A 127 -4.92 -10.28 9.38
CA PRO A 127 -3.77 -10.62 10.22
C PRO A 127 -3.45 -12.11 10.33
N SER A 128 -4.40 -12.99 10.02
CA SER A 128 -4.18 -14.45 9.95
C SER A 128 -3.40 -14.90 8.71
N GLY A 129 -3.10 -13.97 7.77
CA GLY A 129 -2.50 -14.28 6.47
C GLY A 129 -3.50 -14.73 5.41
N GLY A 130 -4.78 -14.84 5.76
CA GLY A 130 -5.87 -15.14 4.82
C GLY A 130 -6.47 -13.90 4.16
N TYR A 131 -7.56 -14.14 3.42
CA TYR A 131 -8.31 -13.11 2.73
C TYR A 131 -9.67 -12.92 3.40
N ARG A 132 -10.12 -11.68 3.50
CA ARG A 132 -11.46 -11.34 3.99
C ARG A 132 -12.42 -11.18 2.82
N ASP A 133 -12.11 -10.25 1.93
CA ASP A 133 -12.95 -9.89 0.80
C ASP A 133 -12.13 -9.83 -0.49
N VAL A 134 -12.79 -10.12 -1.61
CA VAL A 134 -12.26 -9.96 -2.96
C VAL A 134 -13.19 -9.01 -3.71
N ARG A 135 -12.66 -7.89 -4.16
CA ARG A 135 -13.39 -6.86 -4.89
C ARG A 135 -12.88 -6.77 -6.32
N HIS A 136 -13.70 -7.18 -7.28
CA HIS A 136 -13.37 -7.06 -8.69
C HIS A 136 -13.43 -5.60 -9.14
N LEU A 137 -12.49 -5.23 -10.00
CA LEU A 137 -12.33 -3.91 -10.58
C LEU A 137 -12.78 -3.97 -12.03
N ALA A 138 -13.77 -3.15 -12.38
CA ALA A 138 -14.30 -3.05 -13.73
C ALA A 138 -14.59 -1.58 -14.07
N GLY A 139 -14.62 -1.24 -15.36
CA GLY A 139 -14.73 0.16 -15.80
C GLY A 139 -13.38 0.89 -15.77
N GLU A 140 -13.38 2.18 -16.00
CA GLU A 140 -12.16 2.99 -16.13
C GLU A 140 -11.63 3.47 -14.76
N GLU A 141 -12.50 3.65 -13.78
CA GLU A 141 -12.18 4.13 -12.45
C GLU A 141 -12.99 3.35 -11.40
N VAL A 142 -12.34 3.02 -10.28
CA VAL A 142 -12.94 2.43 -9.09
C VAL A 142 -12.47 3.24 -7.89
N VAL A 143 -13.40 3.89 -7.20
CA VAL A 143 -13.12 4.75 -6.04
C VAL A 143 -13.25 3.95 -4.75
N LEU A 144 -12.24 4.09 -3.87
CA LEU A 144 -12.22 3.56 -2.52
C LEU A 144 -12.49 4.67 -1.52
N GLY A 145 -13.35 4.41 -0.55
CA GLY A 145 -13.63 5.39 0.49
C GLY A 145 -14.35 4.82 1.70
N ARG A 146 -14.56 5.66 2.72
CA ARG A 146 -15.30 5.26 3.92
C ARG A 146 -16.82 5.34 3.70
N GLU A 147 -17.29 6.32 2.97
CA GLU A 147 -18.70 6.62 2.79
C GLU A 147 -19.12 6.67 1.32
N GLU A 148 -18.21 7.14 0.46
CA GLU A 148 -18.45 7.37 -0.96
C GLU A 148 -17.43 6.61 -1.81
N GLY A 149 -17.90 5.92 -2.84
CA GLY A 149 -17.08 5.17 -3.80
C GLY A 149 -17.72 3.85 -4.18
N ASP A 150 -17.04 3.13 -5.05
CA ASP A 150 -17.44 1.81 -5.54
C ASP A 150 -17.12 0.72 -4.51
N ILE A 151 -16.06 0.91 -3.74
CA ILE A 151 -15.63 0.05 -2.66
C ILE A 151 -15.61 0.86 -1.36
N VAL A 152 -16.49 0.50 -0.43
CA VAL A 152 -16.73 1.27 0.79
C VAL A 152 -16.31 0.45 2.03
N PHE A 153 -15.50 1.09 2.90
CA PHE A 153 -15.01 0.55 4.17
C PHE A 153 -15.57 1.38 5.34
N ARG A 154 -16.83 1.20 5.66
CA ARG A 154 -17.61 2.04 6.61
C ARG A 154 -17.02 2.10 8.01
N ASP A 155 -16.41 1.01 8.44
CA ASP A 155 -15.90 0.84 9.80
C ASP A 155 -14.42 1.31 9.96
N ASP A 156 -13.80 1.81 8.87
CA ASP A 156 -12.43 2.32 8.92
C ASP A 156 -12.40 3.84 9.18
N ALA A 157 -12.20 4.22 10.44
CA ALA A 157 -12.08 5.63 10.84
C ALA A 157 -10.86 6.36 10.23
N PHE A 158 -9.89 5.64 9.70
CA PHE A 158 -8.69 6.19 9.05
C PHE A 158 -8.87 6.38 7.55
N MET A 159 -9.96 5.87 7.00
CA MET A 159 -10.33 6.07 5.61
C MET A 159 -11.07 7.40 5.43
N SER A 160 -10.67 8.22 4.46
CA SER A 160 -11.42 9.42 4.08
C SER A 160 -12.71 9.06 3.35
N ARG A 161 -13.71 9.98 3.29
CA ARG A 161 -14.99 9.75 2.60
C ARG A 161 -14.78 9.19 1.20
N ARG A 162 -13.97 9.88 0.40
CA ARG A 162 -13.32 9.42 -0.81
C ARG A 162 -11.83 9.42 -0.52
N HIS A 163 -11.14 8.31 -0.67
CA HIS A 163 -9.76 8.18 -0.23
C HIS A 163 -8.78 8.04 -1.38
N ALA A 164 -9.02 7.07 -2.23
CA ALA A 164 -8.17 6.77 -3.37
C ALA A 164 -9.00 6.31 -4.57
N ALA A 165 -8.45 6.42 -5.76
CA ALA A 165 -9.03 5.86 -6.96
C ALA A 165 -8.04 4.90 -7.63
N VAL A 166 -8.56 3.78 -8.11
CA VAL A 166 -7.84 2.86 -8.99
C VAL A 166 -8.36 3.04 -10.40
N THR A 167 -7.48 3.41 -11.32
CA THR A 167 -7.83 3.68 -12.73
C THR A 167 -7.23 2.63 -13.66
N TRP A 168 -7.88 2.42 -14.79
CA TRP A 168 -7.46 1.51 -15.85
C TRP A 168 -7.52 2.19 -17.21
N ASP A 169 -6.41 2.26 -17.94
CA ASP A 169 -6.32 2.87 -19.28
C ASP A 169 -6.39 1.85 -20.43
N GLY A 170 -6.77 0.61 -20.14
CA GLY A 170 -6.77 -0.50 -21.09
C GLY A 170 -5.47 -1.31 -21.06
N LYS A 171 -4.42 -0.82 -20.42
CA LYS A 171 -3.09 -1.48 -20.33
C LYS A 171 -2.51 -1.45 -18.93
N ARG A 172 -2.65 -0.33 -18.20
CA ARG A 172 -2.05 -0.09 -16.90
C ARG A 172 -3.12 0.23 -15.87
N ALA A 173 -2.99 -0.39 -14.72
CA ALA A 173 -3.73 -0.01 -13.53
C ALA A 173 -2.87 0.95 -12.71
N GLN A 174 -3.47 2.01 -12.18
CA GLN A 174 -2.79 2.97 -11.31
C GLN A 174 -3.66 3.26 -10.09
N ILE A 175 -3.01 3.51 -8.94
CA ILE A 175 -3.68 4.05 -7.76
C ILE A 175 -3.25 5.49 -7.54
N THR A 176 -4.23 6.34 -7.24
CA THR A 176 -4.06 7.76 -6.96
C THR A 176 -4.75 8.11 -5.65
N ASP A 177 -4.05 8.81 -4.75
CA ASP A 177 -4.64 9.39 -3.55
C ASP A 177 -5.53 10.58 -3.93
N LEU A 178 -6.75 10.66 -3.40
CA LEU A 178 -7.72 11.72 -3.69
C LEU A 178 -7.67 12.88 -2.67
N GLY A 179 -6.50 13.15 -2.10
CA GLY A 179 -6.34 14.17 -1.07
C GLY A 179 -6.81 13.67 0.30
N SER A 180 -6.57 12.42 0.59
CA SER A 180 -6.97 11.79 1.84
C SER A 180 -6.20 12.37 3.04
N SER A 181 -6.80 12.30 4.23
CA SER A 181 -6.18 12.81 5.46
C SER A 181 -4.95 12.00 5.87
N ASN A 182 -4.97 10.68 5.67
CA ASN A 182 -3.89 9.79 6.12
C ASN A 182 -2.95 9.35 5.00
N GLY A 183 -3.34 9.55 3.74
CA GLY A 183 -2.57 9.16 2.56
C GLY A 183 -2.77 7.70 2.16
N THR A 184 -2.41 7.44 0.93
CA THR A 184 -2.35 6.11 0.32
C THR A 184 -0.90 5.66 0.27
N PHE A 185 -0.64 4.42 0.67
CA PHE A 185 0.72 3.89 0.73
C PHE A 185 0.85 2.65 -0.15
N VAL A 186 2.02 2.49 -0.77
CA VAL A 186 2.35 1.33 -1.59
C VAL A 186 3.56 0.61 -1.01
N ARG A 187 3.49 -0.71 -0.93
CA ARG A 187 4.58 -1.55 -0.41
C ARG A 187 5.80 -1.43 -1.31
N VAL A 188 6.93 -1.19 -0.69
CA VAL A 188 8.25 -1.17 -1.34
C VAL A 188 8.76 -2.60 -1.45
N THR A 189 9.12 -3.03 -2.65
CA THR A 189 9.57 -4.41 -2.92
C THR A 189 11.07 -4.56 -3.10
N GLY A 190 11.80 -3.43 -3.17
CA GLY A 190 13.25 -3.41 -3.35
C GLY A 190 13.86 -2.07 -2.99
N PRO A 191 15.17 -1.89 -3.18
CA PRO A 191 15.84 -0.63 -2.92
C PRO A 191 15.17 0.54 -3.61
N THR A 192 14.68 1.50 -2.84
CA THR A 192 13.90 2.63 -3.36
C THR A 192 14.50 3.95 -2.92
N ALA A 193 14.77 4.84 -3.88
CA ALA A 193 15.24 6.18 -3.60
C ALA A 193 14.15 6.99 -2.88
N LEU A 194 14.56 7.70 -1.83
CA LEU A 194 13.70 8.60 -1.06
C LEU A 194 14.08 10.04 -1.34
N LYS A 195 13.06 10.90 -1.41
CA LYS A 195 13.18 12.34 -1.59
C LYS A 195 12.93 13.06 -0.28
N HIS A 196 13.30 14.33 -0.23
CA HIS A 196 12.91 15.21 0.86
C HIS A 196 11.38 15.28 0.97
N GLY A 197 10.85 15.05 2.16
CA GLY A 197 9.41 15.02 2.43
C GLY A 197 8.76 13.65 2.26
N ASP A 198 9.45 12.66 1.68
CA ASP A 198 8.88 11.31 1.56
C ASP A 198 8.51 10.73 2.94
N HIS A 199 7.35 10.08 2.99
CA HIS A 199 6.88 9.38 4.18
C HIS A 199 6.98 7.87 3.96
N VAL A 200 7.56 7.18 4.92
CA VAL A 200 7.66 5.71 4.94
C VAL A 200 7.03 5.17 6.21
N ARG A 201 6.19 4.16 6.05
CA ARG A 201 5.52 3.47 7.14
C ARG A 201 6.09 2.07 7.30
N MET A 202 6.39 1.72 8.53
CA MET A 202 6.88 0.41 8.96
C MET A 202 6.18 0.05 10.27
N GLY A 203 5.43 -1.03 10.29
CA GLY A 203 4.57 -1.33 11.43
C GLY A 203 3.61 -0.17 11.73
N ASP A 204 3.57 0.27 12.97
CA ASP A 204 2.78 1.44 13.40
C ASP A 204 3.54 2.77 13.25
N GLN A 205 4.82 2.73 12.84
CA GLN A 205 5.67 3.92 12.77
C GLN A 205 5.58 4.59 11.41
N LEU A 206 5.46 5.91 11.41
CA LEU A 206 5.51 6.76 10.22
C LEU A 206 6.73 7.66 10.34
N LEU A 207 7.65 7.55 9.40
CA LEU A 207 8.85 8.39 9.32
C LEU A 207 8.77 9.31 8.10
N ARG A 208 9.06 10.59 8.31
CA ARG A 208 9.29 11.56 7.23
C ARG A 208 10.78 11.72 7.00
N ILE A 209 11.21 11.70 5.75
CA ILE A 209 12.61 11.85 5.35
C ILE A 209 12.92 13.31 5.07
N GLU A 210 13.89 13.86 5.77
CA GLU A 210 14.39 15.21 5.55
C GLU A 210 15.84 15.15 5.03
N LEU A 211 16.02 15.52 3.78
CA LEU A 211 17.34 15.65 3.17
C LEU A 211 17.84 17.07 3.37
N GLY A 212 19.12 17.23 3.74
CA GLY A 212 19.76 18.53 3.77
C GLY A 212 19.82 19.12 2.35
N ARG A 213 19.69 20.43 2.28
CA ARG A 213 19.99 21.19 1.05
C ARG A 213 21.48 21.22 0.80
#